data_aec6bc8f42a25e32c233853888ef6002
#
_entry.id   aec6bc8f42a25e32c233853888ef6002
#
_cell.length_a   1.000
_cell.length_b   1.000
_cell.length_c   1.000
_cell.angle_alpha   90.00
_cell.angle_beta   90.00
_cell.angle_gamma   90.00
#
_symmetry.space_group_name_H-M   'P 1'
#
loop_
_entity.id
_entity.type
_entity.pdbx_description
1 polymer ?
#
loop_
_entity_poly.entity_id
_entity_poly.type
_entity_poly.pdbx_seq_one_letter_code
_entity_poly.pdbx_strand_id
1 'polypeptide(L)'
;MLFDPSRQQEKQPSLLIVLHQERSTPGRVGQMLVEKGYRLDIRRPALGDDLPQTLEKHAGAIIFGGPMSANDSHDYVKAEIDWLKVPLKENKPFLGICLGAQMLSKHLGGKVEADRDGKVEIGWYPLHATEHGRLLMPHWPKMVYHFHKEGFELPRGAELLASGETYPNQAYRYGKNAWGLQFHAELTRAMMHSWVVRGAQRFGMPNAQVGSQHLEGRMLFDTPLRAWLGNFLDLVFEGKAQR
;
A
#
# COMPACT_ATOMS: atom_id res chain seq x y z
N MET A 1 35.52 24.68 7.39
CA MET A 1 34.24 24.13 7.89
C MET A 1 34.26 22.64 7.66
N LEU A 2 34.35 21.85 8.71
CA LEU A 2 34.33 20.39 8.60
C LEU A 2 32.92 19.97 8.20
N PHE A 3 32.85 19.13 7.19
CA PHE A 3 31.60 18.53 6.70
C PHE A 3 31.05 17.61 7.79
N ASP A 4 29.94 17.99 8.43
CA ASP A 4 29.27 17.19 9.46
C ASP A 4 28.09 16.43 8.83
N PRO A 5 28.23 15.12 8.56
CA PRO A 5 27.18 14.31 7.94
C PRO A 5 25.91 14.20 8.81
N SER A 6 26.02 14.37 10.14
CA SER A 6 24.89 14.28 11.06
C SER A 6 23.89 15.41 10.88
N ARG A 7 24.38 16.61 10.56
CA ARG A 7 23.53 17.80 10.29
C ARG A 7 22.73 17.71 8.98
N GLN A 8 23.20 16.93 8.00
CA GLN A 8 22.41 16.69 6.79
C GLN A 8 21.30 15.68 7.01
N GLN A 9 21.50 14.68 7.87
CA GLN A 9 20.47 13.70 8.21
C GLN A 9 19.29 14.32 8.99
N GLU A 10 19.52 15.35 9.81
CA GLU A 10 18.44 16.07 10.52
C GLU A 10 17.56 16.92 9.59
N LYS A 11 18.02 17.28 8.40
CA LYS A 11 17.26 18.09 7.42
C LYS A 11 16.42 17.29 6.44
N GLN A 12 16.61 15.97 6.37
CA GLN A 12 15.83 15.12 5.45
C GLN A 12 14.42 14.87 6.01
N PRO A 13 13.36 15.07 5.21
CA PRO A 13 12.00 14.76 5.63
C PRO A 13 11.89 13.25 5.95
N SER A 14 11.21 12.92 7.03
CA SER A 14 10.98 11.53 7.44
C SER A 14 9.59 11.07 7.03
N LEU A 15 9.45 9.81 6.62
CA LEU A 15 8.17 9.15 6.42
C LEU A 15 8.01 8.02 7.46
N LEU A 16 6.85 7.97 8.08
CA LEU A 16 6.48 6.86 8.97
C LEU A 16 6.09 5.66 8.12
N ILE A 17 6.70 4.52 8.38
CA ILE A 17 6.47 3.25 7.68
C ILE A 17 5.98 2.21 8.67
N VAL A 18 4.75 1.74 8.51
CA VAL A 18 4.17 0.69 9.37
C VAL A 18 4.24 -0.65 8.66
N LEU A 19 4.89 -1.62 9.31
CA LEU A 19 5.06 -3.01 8.84
C LEU A 19 4.54 -3.98 9.92
N HIS A 20 4.07 -5.16 9.52
CA HIS A 20 3.33 -6.07 10.41
C HIS A 20 4.09 -7.34 10.79
N GLN A 21 5.25 -7.59 10.22
CA GLN A 21 6.06 -8.79 10.51
C GLN A 21 7.54 -8.41 10.68
N GLU A 22 8.27 -9.19 11.45
CA GLU A 22 9.70 -8.98 11.72
C GLU A 22 10.54 -8.82 10.45
N ARG A 23 10.29 -9.70 9.47
CA ARG A 23 11.05 -9.75 8.22
C ARG A 23 10.41 -8.97 7.07
N SER A 24 9.33 -8.25 7.32
CA SER A 24 8.73 -7.38 6.32
C SER A 24 9.62 -6.18 6.04
N THR A 25 9.66 -5.79 4.79
CA THR A 25 10.39 -4.61 4.32
C THR A 25 9.46 -3.74 3.49
N PRO A 26 9.71 -2.41 3.39
CA PRO A 26 8.92 -1.54 2.54
C PRO A 26 9.17 -1.76 1.03
N GLY A 27 9.99 -2.75 0.69
CA GLY A 27 10.25 -3.15 -0.68
C GLY A 27 10.70 -2.01 -1.58
N ARG A 28 10.17 -2.00 -2.79
CA ARG A 28 10.47 -0.98 -3.81
C ARG A 28 10.00 0.42 -3.41
N VAL A 29 8.87 0.53 -2.69
CA VAL A 29 8.40 1.81 -2.16
C VAL A 29 9.45 2.45 -1.28
N GLY A 30 10.00 1.70 -0.32
CA GLY A 30 11.05 2.21 0.55
C GLY A 30 12.32 2.62 -0.21
N GLN A 31 12.73 1.82 -1.20
CA GLN A 31 13.89 2.15 -2.04
C GLN A 31 13.69 3.48 -2.78
N MET A 32 12.56 3.64 -3.46
CA MET A 32 12.25 4.86 -4.21
C MET A 32 12.12 6.09 -3.30
N LEU A 33 11.55 5.94 -2.10
CA LEU A 33 11.45 7.06 -1.16
C LEU A 33 12.81 7.49 -0.62
N VAL A 34 13.72 6.55 -0.36
CA VAL A 34 15.11 6.86 0.02
C VAL A 34 15.85 7.57 -1.14
N GLU A 35 15.68 7.08 -2.38
CA GLU A 35 16.21 7.73 -3.58
C GLU A 35 15.67 9.14 -3.78
N LYS A 36 14.44 9.42 -3.34
CA LYS A 36 13.80 10.75 -3.31
C LYS A 36 14.22 11.62 -2.12
N GLY A 37 15.11 11.13 -1.25
CA GLY A 37 15.67 11.87 -0.13
C GLY A 37 14.90 11.79 1.17
N TYR A 38 13.94 10.87 1.31
CA TYR A 38 13.24 10.64 2.58
C TYR A 38 14.03 9.71 3.49
N ARG A 39 13.98 9.98 4.80
CA ARG A 39 14.33 8.99 5.82
C ARG A 39 13.09 8.15 6.13
N LEU A 40 13.29 6.88 6.46
CA LEU A 40 12.21 5.95 6.83
C LEU A 40 12.24 5.71 8.34
N ASP A 41 11.18 6.12 9.06
CA ASP A 41 10.91 5.74 10.45
C ASP A 41 10.03 4.48 10.43
N ILE A 42 10.65 3.32 10.60
CA ILE A 42 9.96 2.03 10.50
C ILE A 42 9.43 1.64 11.88
N ARG A 43 8.14 1.33 11.95
CA ARG A 43 7.42 0.87 13.14
C ARG A 43 6.68 -0.44 12.87
N ARG A 44 6.66 -1.30 13.86
CA ARG A 44 5.99 -2.61 13.84
C ARG A 44 5.10 -2.78 15.08
N PRO A 45 3.88 -2.20 15.09
CA PRO A 45 2.99 -2.29 16.26
C PRO A 45 2.66 -3.73 16.63
N ALA A 46 2.58 -4.64 15.66
CA ALA A 46 2.45 -6.08 15.89
C ALA A 46 3.60 -6.68 16.74
N LEU A 47 4.75 -6.00 16.85
CA LEU A 47 5.91 -6.39 17.66
C LEU A 47 6.14 -5.46 18.87
N GLY A 48 5.20 -4.56 19.13
CA GLY A 48 5.23 -3.69 20.29
C GLY A 48 5.77 -2.27 20.04
N ASP A 49 6.03 -1.88 18.80
CA ASP A 49 6.42 -0.49 18.51
C ASP A 49 5.21 0.44 18.63
N ASP A 50 5.40 1.57 19.29
CA ASP A 50 4.37 2.60 19.40
C ASP A 50 4.26 3.44 18.12
N LEU A 51 3.02 3.79 17.73
CA LEU A 51 2.76 4.78 16.71
C LEU A 51 2.80 6.19 17.33
N PRO A 52 3.38 7.20 16.64
CA PRO A 52 3.47 8.55 17.15
C PRO A 52 2.09 9.20 17.28
N GLN A 53 1.89 10.03 18.31
CA GLN A 53 0.63 10.73 18.52
C GLN A 53 0.39 11.86 17.51
N THR A 54 1.42 12.30 16.78
CA THR A 54 1.39 13.35 15.77
C THR A 54 2.41 13.05 14.68
N LEU A 55 2.13 13.51 13.47
CA LEU A 55 3.04 13.45 12.31
C LEU A 55 3.81 14.78 12.09
N GLU A 56 3.92 15.67 13.08
CA GLU A 56 4.66 16.94 12.93
C GLU A 56 6.07 16.75 12.39
N LYS A 57 6.76 15.69 12.86
CA LYS A 57 8.14 15.35 12.45
C LYS A 57 8.20 14.48 11.19
N HIS A 58 7.04 14.13 10.60
CA HIS A 58 6.95 13.29 9.42
C HIS A 58 6.30 14.05 8.27
N ALA A 59 6.81 13.82 7.07
CA ALA A 59 6.22 14.32 5.83
C ALA A 59 4.93 13.58 5.44
N GLY A 60 4.70 12.40 6.01
CA GLY A 60 3.53 11.55 5.79
C GLY A 60 3.72 10.17 6.38
N ALA A 61 2.80 9.26 6.08
CA ALA A 61 2.84 7.89 6.59
C ALA A 61 2.38 6.86 5.54
N ILE A 62 2.91 5.64 5.66
CA ILE A 62 2.49 4.48 4.86
C ILE A 62 2.21 3.31 5.80
N ILE A 63 1.03 2.69 5.67
CA ILE A 63 0.72 1.39 6.28
C ILE A 63 0.72 0.34 5.17
N PHE A 64 1.56 -0.65 5.32
CA PHE A 64 1.73 -1.73 4.34
C PHE A 64 0.75 -2.89 4.55
N GLY A 65 0.83 -3.87 3.66
CA GLY A 65 0.14 -5.14 3.79
C GLY A 65 0.63 -6.01 4.94
N GLY A 66 -0.16 -6.99 5.32
CA GLY A 66 0.14 -7.96 6.36
C GLY A 66 -0.70 -9.22 6.21
N PRO A 67 -0.36 -10.33 6.90
CA PRO A 67 -1.09 -11.58 6.83
C PRO A 67 -2.42 -11.57 7.61
N MET A 68 -2.66 -10.56 8.44
CA MET A 68 -3.86 -10.39 9.26
C MET A 68 -5.02 -9.80 8.46
N SER A 69 -6.23 -9.91 8.99
CA SER A 69 -7.41 -9.20 8.51
C SER A 69 -7.56 -7.86 9.23
N ALA A 70 -8.08 -6.84 8.55
CA ALA A 70 -8.53 -5.62 9.19
C ALA A 70 -9.70 -5.86 10.17
N ASN A 71 -10.31 -7.06 10.13
CA ASN A 71 -11.37 -7.49 11.05
C ASN A 71 -10.86 -8.27 12.27
N ASP A 72 -9.56 -8.55 12.34
CA ASP A 72 -9.00 -9.28 13.47
C ASP A 72 -9.17 -8.49 14.79
N SER A 73 -9.36 -9.23 15.87
CA SER A 73 -9.60 -8.68 17.20
C SER A 73 -8.31 -8.24 17.93
N HIS A 74 -7.15 -8.39 17.33
CA HIS A 74 -5.88 -8.00 17.90
C HIS A 74 -5.83 -6.51 18.26
N ASP A 75 -5.33 -6.18 19.43
CA ASP A 75 -5.30 -4.80 19.94
C ASP A 75 -4.48 -3.86 19.05
N TYR A 76 -3.37 -4.34 18.49
CA TYR A 76 -2.56 -3.53 17.57
C TYR A 76 -3.30 -3.21 16.26
N VAL A 77 -4.14 -4.13 15.72
CA VAL A 77 -4.96 -3.88 14.52
C VAL A 77 -5.96 -2.76 14.78
N LYS A 78 -6.64 -2.83 15.95
CA LYS A 78 -7.58 -1.76 16.37
C LYS A 78 -6.85 -0.45 16.57
N ALA A 79 -5.70 -0.48 17.25
CA ALA A 79 -4.88 0.71 17.52
C ALA A 79 -4.40 1.37 16.21
N GLU A 80 -3.99 0.59 15.20
CA GLU A 80 -3.60 1.12 13.89
C GLU A 80 -4.78 1.74 13.15
N ILE A 81 -5.96 1.11 13.16
CA ILE A 81 -7.19 1.66 12.57
C ILE A 81 -7.56 2.98 13.27
N ASP A 82 -7.53 3.03 14.59
CA ASP A 82 -7.85 4.23 15.36
C ASP A 82 -6.81 5.35 15.17
N TRP A 83 -5.55 4.96 14.96
CA TRP A 83 -4.46 5.89 14.71
C TRP A 83 -4.60 6.64 13.38
N LEU A 84 -5.31 6.11 12.40
CA LEU A 84 -5.54 6.77 11.11
C LEU A 84 -6.19 8.15 11.23
N LYS A 85 -6.86 8.43 12.35
CA LYS A 85 -7.30 9.81 12.66
C LYS A 85 -6.17 10.84 12.65
N VAL A 86 -4.92 10.44 12.96
CA VAL A 86 -3.77 11.35 13.05
C VAL A 86 -3.40 11.92 11.68
N PRO A 87 -3.05 11.12 10.64
CA PRO A 87 -2.76 11.66 9.31
C PRO A 87 -3.95 12.40 8.70
N LEU A 88 -5.19 11.93 8.93
CA LEU A 88 -6.38 12.57 8.40
C LEU A 88 -6.63 13.96 9.04
N LYS A 89 -6.55 14.06 10.37
CA LYS A 89 -6.74 15.32 11.11
C LYS A 89 -5.64 16.34 10.80
N GLU A 90 -4.40 15.88 10.68
CA GLU A 90 -3.24 16.73 10.38
C GLU A 90 -3.10 17.01 8.88
N ASN A 91 -3.99 16.45 8.05
CA ASN A 91 -3.97 16.56 6.58
C ASN A 91 -2.60 16.20 5.98
N LYS A 92 -1.93 15.19 6.58
CA LYS A 92 -0.64 14.68 6.10
C LYS A 92 -0.84 13.64 5.00
N PRO A 93 0.05 13.56 4.01
CA PRO A 93 0.05 12.47 3.05
C PRO A 93 0.03 11.11 3.73
N PHE A 94 -0.93 10.27 3.33
CA PHE A 94 -1.10 8.91 3.82
C PHE A 94 -1.31 7.95 2.66
N LEU A 95 -0.62 6.82 2.69
CA LEU A 95 -0.79 5.72 1.74
C LEU A 95 -1.04 4.41 2.48
N GLY A 96 -2.20 3.79 2.25
CA GLY A 96 -2.47 2.42 2.65
C GLY A 96 -2.22 1.45 1.50
N ILE A 97 -1.51 0.35 1.74
CA ILE A 97 -1.27 -0.72 0.75
C ILE A 97 -1.88 -2.02 1.28
N CYS A 98 -2.73 -2.67 0.53
CA CYS A 98 -3.44 -3.91 0.85
C CYS A 98 -4.15 -3.78 2.21
N LEU A 99 -3.65 -4.40 3.27
CA LEU A 99 -4.20 -4.26 4.62
C LEU A 99 -4.31 -2.80 5.05
N GLY A 100 -3.32 -1.96 4.76
CA GLY A 100 -3.37 -0.53 5.09
C GLY A 100 -4.50 0.22 4.37
N ALA A 101 -4.82 -0.15 3.13
CA ALA A 101 -5.96 0.40 2.40
C ALA A 101 -7.30 -0.08 3.00
N GLN A 102 -7.36 -1.35 3.41
CA GLN A 102 -8.52 -1.92 4.09
C GLN A 102 -8.75 -1.27 5.46
N MET A 103 -7.68 -1.04 6.24
CA MET A 103 -7.74 -0.32 7.52
C MET A 103 -8.25 1.12 7.34
N LEU A 104 -7.77 1.84 6.32
CA LEU A 104 -8.26 3.18 6.01
C LEU A 104 -9.74 3.16 5.62
N SER A 105 -10.18 2.22 4.77
CA SER A 105 -11.59 2.06 4.43
C SER A 105 -12.43 1.83 5.67
N LYS A 106 -12.00 0.91 6.53
CA LYS A 106 -12.70 0.58 7.79
C LYS A 106 -12.77 1.77 8.76
N HIS A 107 -11.67 2.51 8.91
CA HIS A 107 -11.64 3.74 9.71
C HIS A 107 -12.66 4.78 9.22
N LEU A 108 -12.88 4.85 7.91
CA LEU A 108 -13.84 5.75 7.26
C LEU A 108 -15.27 5.18 7.19
N GLY A 109 -15.55 4.04 7.84
CA GLY A 109 -16.86 3.42 7.94
C GLY A 109 -17.21 2.44 6.83
N GLY A 110 -16.28 2.12 5.92
CA GLY A 110 -16.43 1.05 4.94
C GLY A 110 -16.23 -0.33 5.56
N LYS A 111 -16.70 -1.38 4.86
CA LYS A 111 -16.51 -2.77 5.28
C LYS A 111 -15.31 -3.38 4.60
N VAL A 112 -14.77 -4.43 5.21
CA VAL A 112 -13.74 -5.30 4.64
C VAL A 112 -14.30 -6.71 4.67
N GLU A 113 -14.45 -7.33 3.50
CA GLU A 113 -15.15 -8.60 3.34
C GLU A 113 -14.44 -9.50 2.31
N ALA A 114 -14.57 -10.81 2.50
CA ALA A 114 -14.19 -11.79 1.49
C ALA A 114 -15.23 -11.85 0.37
N ASP A 115 -14.82 -12.34 -0.79
CA ASP A 115 -15.74 -12.62 -1.88
C ASP A 115 -16.73 -13.73 -1.49
N ARG A 116 -17.98 -13.65 -1.93
CA ARG A 116 -19.07 -14.58 -1.56
C ARG A 116 -18.82 -16.00 -2.04
N ASP A 117 -18.15 -16.16 -3.17
CA ASP A 117 -17.78 -17.46 -3.75
C ASP A 117 -16.40 -17.94 -3.25
N GLY A 118 -15.78 -17.21 -2.29
CA GLY A 118 -14.47 -17.51 -1.76
C GLY A 118 -13.32 -17.25 -2.74
N LYS A 119 -13.56 -16.47 -3.81
CA LYS A 119 -12.52 -16.07 -4.76
C LYS A 119 -11.51 -15.17 -4.08
N VAL A 120 -10.25 -15.35 -4.46
CA VAL A 120 -9.13 -14.53 -4.01
C VAL A 120 -8.47 -13.85 -5.20
N GLU A 121 -7.69 -12.82 -4.94
CA GLU A 121 -6.73 -12.29 -5.92
C GLU A 121 -5.32 -12.59 -5.39
N ILE A 122 -4.69 -13.62 -5.95
CA ILE A 122 -3.33 -14.08 -5.64
C ILE A 122 -2.61 -14.30 -6.97
N GLY A 123 -1.76 -13.36 -7.36
CA GLY A 123 -1.10 -13.32 -8.67
C GLY A 123 -1.26 -11.97 -9.37
N TRP A 124 -1.26 -11.97 -10.70
CA TRP A 124 -1.41 -10.80 -11.54
C TRP A 124 -2.81 -10.72 -12.12
N TYR A 125 -3.50 -9.59 -11.87
CA TYR A 125 -4.88 -9.36 -12.32
C TYR A 125 -5.02 -8.04 -13.06
N PRO A 126 -6.02 -7.92 -13.96
CA PRO A 126 -6.30 -6.68 -14.67
C PRO A 126 -6.66 -5.54 -13.72
N LEU A 127 -6.22 -4.33 -14.10
CA LEU A 127 -6.57 -3.09 -13.43
C LEU A 127 -7.19 -2.12 -14.44
N HIS A 128 -8.32 -1.53 -14.08
CA HIS A 128 -9.07 -0.60 -14.90
C HIS A 128 -9.13 0.77 -14.23
N ALA A 129 -8.36 1.73 -14.75
CA ALA A 129 -8.42 3.11 -14.26
C ALA A 129 -9.78 3.73 -14.54
N THR A 130 -10.36 4.39 -13.55
CA THR A 130 -11.57 5.20 -13.70
C THR A 130 -11.25 6.50 -14.43
N GLU A 131 -12.27 7.30 -14.74
CA GLU A 131 -12.08 8.65 -15.27
C GLU A 131 -11.29 9.52 -14.28
N HIS A 132 -11.67 9.52 -12.99
CA HIS A 132 -10.93 10.22 -11.93
C HIS A 132 -9.47 9.76 -11.84
N GLY A 133 -9.23 8.45 -11.93
CA GLY A 133 -7.86 7.92 -11.94
C GLY A 133 -7.04 8.44 -13.11
N ARG A 134 -7.60 8.46 -14.32
CA ARG A 134 -6.92 8.98 -15.52
C ARG A 134 -6.69 10.50 -15.49
N LEU A 135 -7.59 11.26 -14.88
CA LEU A 135 -7.40 12.70 -14.67
C LEU A 135 -6.21 13.01 -13.75
N LEU A 136 -5.99 12.17 -12.72
CA LEU A 136 -4.86 12.32 -11.81
C LEU A 136 -3.54 11.80 -12.38
N MET A 137 -3.61 10.67 -13.07
CA MET A 137 -2.48 10.01 -13.71
C MET A 137 -2.94 9.43 -15.06
N PRO A 138 -2.46 9.95 -16.19
CA PRO A 138 -2.90 9.52 -17.52
C PRO A 138 -2.61 8.04 -17.82
N HIS A 139 -1.53 7.51 -17.24
CA HIS A 139 -1.05 6.16 -17.51
C HIS A 139 -1.14 5.29 -16.25
N TRP A 140 -1.97 4.24 -16.31
CA TRP A 140 -2.09 3.20 -15.29
C TRP A 140 -1.56 1.87 -15.82
N PRO A 141 -0.99 1.01 -14.94
CA PRO A 141 -0.61 -0.36 -15.35
C PRO A 141 -1.87 -1.16 -15.69
N LYS A 142 -1.79 -1.98 -16.75
CA LYS A 142 -2.90 -2.86 -17.14
C LYS A 142 -3.05 -4.06 -16.22
N MET A 143 -1.96 -4.49 -15.61
CA MET A 143 -1.88 -5.65 -14.71
C MET A 143 -1.16 -5.24 -13.44
N VAL A 144 -1.68 -5.67 -12.29
CA VAL A 144 -1.08 -5.42 -10.97
C VAL A 144 -1.02 -6.71 -10.16
N TYR A 145 -0.10 -6.76 -9.20
CA TYR A 145 0.10 -7.94 -8.38
C TYR A 145 -0.72 -7.88 -7.09
N HIS A 146 -1.38 -8.98 -6.77
CA HIS A 146 -2.22 -9.15 -5.60
C HIS A 146 -1.82 -10.33 -4.75
N PHE A 147 -2.14 -10.28 -3.46
CA PHE A 147 -1.97 -11.41 -2.55
C PHE A 147 -2.97 -11.29 -1.38
N HIS A 148 -4.28 -11.22 -1.67
CA HIS A 148 -5.32 -11.01 -0.68
C HIS A 148 -6.55 -11.90 -0.91
N LYS A 149 -7.32 -12.08 0.17
CA LYS A 149 -8.59 -12.83 0.21
C LYS A 149 -9.78 -11.96 0.64
N GLU A 150 -9.53 -10.72 0.98
CA GLU A 150 -10.54 -9.74 1.38
C GLU A 150 -10.32 -8.46 0.58
N GLY A 151 -11.42 -7.79 0.25
CA GLY A 151 -11.43 -6.47 -0.34
C GLY A 151 -12.12 -5.48 0.56
N PHE A 152 -12.14 -4.22 0.18
CA PHE A 152 -12.79 -3.15 0.93
C PHE A 152 -13.95 -2.54 0.15
N GLU A 153 -14.96 -2.08 0.89
CA GLU A 153 -16.00 -1.19 0.40
C GLU A 153 -15.40 0.21 0.19
N LEU A 154 -15.79 0.90 -0.90
CA LEU A 154 -15.38 2.28 -1.11
C LEU A 154 -16.02 3.17 -0.03
N PRO A 155 -15.24 3.86 0.83
CA PRO A 155 -15.80 4.68 1.88
C PRO A 155 -16.60 5.85 1.31
N ARG A 156 -17.64 6.28 2.03
CA ARG A 156 -18.42 7.44 1.63
C ARG A 156 -17.53 8.70 1.53
N GLY A 157 -17.61 9.38 0.39
CA GLY A 157 -16.81 10.58 0.11
C GLY A 157 -15.41 10.28 -0.43
N ALA A 158 -15.06 9.01 -0.62
CA ALA A 158 -13.85 8.63 -1.34
C ALA A 158 -14.11 8.57 -2.86
N GLU A 159 -13.07 8.83 -3.63
CA GLU A 159 -13.06 8.77 -5.10
C GLU A 159 -12.40 7.46 -5.53
N LEU A 160 -13.09 6.62 -6.29
CA LEU A 160 -12.52 5.43 -6.89
C LEU A 160 -11.60 5.82 -8.04
N LEU A 161 -10.35 5.37 -7.99
CA LEU A 161 -9.33 5.66 -9.00
C LEU A 161 -9.08 4.50 -9.96
N ALA A 162 -9.21 3.27 -9.46
CA ALA A 162 -9.09 2.08 -10.28
C ALA A 162 -9.96 0.94 -9.73
N SER A 163 -10.46 0.10 -10.64
CA SER A 163 -11.30 -1.06 -10.34
C SER A 163 -10.67 -2.35 -10.85
N GLY A 164 -11.13 -3.48 -10.29
CA GLY A 164 -10.79 -4.85 -10.69
C GLY A 164 -12.04 -5.68 -10.97
N GLU A 165 -11.85 -6.92 -11.41
CA GLU A 165 -12.94 -7.82 -11.79
C GLU A 165 -13.50 -8.62 -10.60
N THR A 166 -12.63 -9.17 -9.75
CA THR A 166 -13.05 -9.96 -8.57
C THR A 166 -13.41 -9.05 -7.40
N TYR A 167 -12.53 -8.11 -7.09
CA TYR A 167 -12.76 -7.07 -6.10
C TYR A 167 -12.85 -5.72 -6.82
N PRO A 168 -14.03 -5.07 -6.78
CA PRO A 168 -14.27 -3.89 -7.62
C PRO A 168 -13.46 -2.65 -7.22
N ASN A 169 -13.03 -2.55 -5.96
CA ASN A 169 -12.31 -1.38 -5.45
C ASN A 169 -10.82 -1.69 -5.32
N GLN A 170 -10.00 -1.11 -6.20
CA GLN A 170 -8.57 -1.42 -6.27
C GLN A 170 -7.66 -0.25 -5.88
N ALA A 171 -8.08 0.97 -6.17
CA ALA A 171 -7.39 2.18 -5.74
C ALA A 171 -8.40 3.29 -5.48
N TYR A 172 -8.20 4.05 -4.42
CA TYR A 172 -9.06 5.18 -4.08
C TYR A 172 -8.28 6.31 -3.41
N ARG A 173 -8.91 7.51 -3.41
CA ARG A 173 -8.47 8.68 -2.68
C ARG A 173 -9.59 9.17 -1.77
N TYR A 174 -9.26 9.54 -0.54
CA TYR A 174 -10.15 10.22 0.39
C TYR A 174 -9.59 11.61 0.73
N GLY A 175 -10.37 12.64 0.47
CA GLY A 175 -9.91 14.02 0.55
C GLY A 175 -8.75 14.28 -0.43
N LYS A 176 -7.75 15.07 -0.01
CA LYS A 176 -6.60 15.41 -0.87
C LYS A 176 -5.41 14.47 -0.68
N ASN A 177 -5.23 13.95 0.53
CA ASN A 177 -3.94 13.40 0.94
C ASN A 177 -3.99 11.95 1.44
N ALA A 178 -5.17 11.29 1.50
CA ALA A 178 -5.27 9.90 1.93
C ALA A 178 -5.58 8.97 0.76
N TRP A 179 -4.74 7.97 0.56
CA TRP A 179 -4.75 7.07 -0.60
C TRP A 179 -4.78 5.61 -0.15
N GLY A 180 -5.50 4.78 -0.88
CA GLY A 180 -5.54 3.34 -0.66
C GLY A 180 -5.30 2.57 -1.95
N LEU A 181 -4.41 1.57 -1.91
CA LEU A 181 -4.15 0.60 -2.98
C LEU A 181 -4.39 -0.82 -2.45
N GLN A 182 -5.26 -1.60 -3.11
CA GLN A 182 -5.46 -2.99 -2.76
C GLN A 182 -4.30 -3.89 -3.20
N PHE A 183 -3.63 -3.53 -4.29
CA PHE A 183 -2.56 -4.29 -4.92
C PHE A 183 -1.17 -3.92 -4.37
N HIS A 184 -0.18 -4.77 -4.70
CA HIS A 184 1.18 -4.68 -4.21
C HIS A 184 2.16 -4.16 -5.28
N ALA A 185 2.27 -2.84 -5.41
CA ALA A 185 3.26 -2.22 -6.31
C ALA A 185 4.68 -2.20 -5.71
N GLU A 186 4.80 -2.39 -4.40
CA GLU A 186 6.08 -2.39 -3.66
C GLU A 186 6.91 -3.65 -3.87
N LEU A 187 6.35 -4.69 -4.50
CA LEU A 187 6.92 -6.02 -4.54
C LEU A 187 8.25 -6.08 -5.34
N THR A 188 9.32 -6.45 -4.68
CA THR A 188 10.61 -6.75 -5.32
C THR A 188 10.65 -8.21 -5.80
N ARG A 189 11.66 -8.56 -6.63
CA ARG A 189 11.87 -9.94 -7.07
C ARG A 189 12.08 -10.89 -5.88
N ALA A 190 12.88 -10.49 -4.92
CA ALA A 190 13.14 -11.30 -3.73
C ALA A 190 11.89 -11.52 -2.88
N MET A 191 11.07 -10.46 -2.70
CA MET A 191 9.79 -10.57 -2.01
C MET A 191 8.85 -11.54 -2.74
N MET A 192 8.72 -11.43 -4.06
CA MET A 192 7.86 -12.33 -4.85
C MET A 192 8.28 -13.79 -4.70
N HIS A 193 9.56 -14.10 -4.85
CA HIS A 193 10.06 -15.47 -4.62
C HIS A 193 9.71 -15.97 -3.22
N SER A 194 9.92 -15.14 -2.19
CA SER A 194 9.56 -15.49 -0.82
C SER A 194 8.05 -15.74 -0.66
N TRP A 195 7.21 -14.92 -1.28
CA TRP A 195 5.75 -15.06 -1.19
C TRP A 195 5.23 -16.27 -1.96
N VAL A 196 5.81 -16.58 -3.12
CA VAL A 196 5.48 -17.81 -3.87
C VAL A 196 5.82 -19.06 -3.06
N VAL A 197 6.98 -19.10 -2.42
CA VAL A 197 7.35 -20.27 -1.59
C VAL A 197 6.48 -20.38 -0.33
N ARG A 198 6.34 -19.29 0.42
CA ARG A 198 5.61 -19.29 1.71
C ARG A 198 4.10 -19.34 1.54
N GLY A 199 3.58 -18.88 0.43
CA GLY A 199 2.15 -18.82 0.13
C GLY A 199 1.63 -19.98 -0.71
N ALA A 200 2.45 -20.96 -1.04
CA ALA A 200 2.12 -22.06 -1.96
C ALA A 200 0.81 -22.78 -1.60
N GLN A 201 0.51 -22.94 -0.31
CA GLN A 201 -0.74 -23.54 0.18
C GLN A 201 -2.01 -22.77 -0.22
N ARG A 202 -1.89 -21.51 -0.65
CA ARG A 202 -3.02 -20.66 -1.07
C ARG A 202 -3.30 -20.76 -2.58
N PHE A 203 -2.42 -21.38 -3.36
CA PHE A 203 -2.59 -21.47 -4.82
C PHE A 203 -3.71 -22.43 -5.26
N GLY A 204 -4.24 -23.25 -4.35
CA GLY A 204 -5.43 -24.05 -4.58
C GLY A 204 -6.76 -23.31 -4.29
N MET A 205 -6.72 -22.06 -3.83
CA MET A 205 -7.92 -21.27 -3.58
C MET A 205 -8.59 -20.84 -4.90
N PRO A 206 -9.92 -20.64 -4.91
CA PRO A 206 -10.62 -20.17 -6.09
C PRO A 206 -10.02 -18.87 -6.64
N ASN A 207 -9.77 -18.82 -7.94
CA ASN A 207 -9.18 -17.67 -8.65
C ASN A 207 -7.69 -17.39 -8.37
N ALA A 208 -7.01 -18.15 -7.49
CA ALA A 208 -5.57 -17.99 -7.29
C ALA A 208 -4.77 -18.50 -8.50
N GLN A 209 -3.72 -17.79 -8.86
CA GLN A 209 -2.73 -18.23 -9.86
C GLN A 209 -1.70 -19.15 -9.21
N VAL A 210 -1.17 -20.10 -10.01
CA VAL A 210 -0.08 -20.97 -9.55
C VAL A 210 1.26 -20.23 -9.55
N GLY A 211 2.23 -20.72 -8.76
CA GLY A 211 3.50 -20.02 -8.52
C GLY A 211 4.31 -19.68 -9.77
N SER A 212 4.26 -20.49 -10.85
CA SER A 212 4.93 -20.16 -12.12
C SER A 212 4.36 -18.92 -12.79
N GLN A 213 3.02 -18.75 -12.78
CA GLN A 213 2.35 -17.59 -13.35
C GLN A 213 2.74 -16.27 -12.65
N HIS A 214 3.05 -16.32 -11.35
CA HIS A 214 3.55 -15.15 -10.62
C HIS A 214 4.89 -14.66 -11.19
N LEU A 215 5.81 -15.60 -11.42
CA LEU A 215 7.15 -15.30 -11.92
C LEU A 215 7.14 -14.87 -13.39
N GLU A 216 6.35 -15.55 -14.22
CA GLU A 216 6.14 -15.21 -15.63
C GLU A 216 5.50 -13.84 -15.77
N GLY A 217 4.41 -13.57 -15.01
CA GLY A 217 3.73 -12.28 -15.00
C GLY A 217 4.65 -11.14 -14.58
N ARG A 218 5.58 -11.40 -13.65
CA ARG A 218 6.59 -10.42 -13.28
C ARG A 218 7.44 -9.98 -14.47
N MET A 219 7.86 -10.91 -15.34
CA MET A 219 8.67 -10.59 -16.52
C MET A 219 7.93 -9.68 -17.49
N LEU A 220 6.59 -9.82 -17.55
CA LEU A 220 5.74 -9.08 -18.46
C LEU A 220 5.24 -7.73 -17.91
N PHE A 221 4.88 -7.69 -16.63
CA PHE A 221 4.08 -6.60 -16.05
C PHE A 221 4.81 -5.74 -15.01
N ASP A 222 5.98 -6.17 -14.52
CA ASP A 222 6.66 -5.45 -13.43
C ASP A 222 7.24 -4.10 -13.86
N THR A 223 7.78 -3.99 -15.08
CA THR A 223 8.39 -2.75 -15.56
C THR A 223 7.39 -1.58 -15.63
N PRO A 224 6.21 -1.71 -16.28
CA PRO A 224 5.22 -0.64 -16.28
C PRO A 224 4.66 -0.34 -14.89
N LEU A 225 4.47 -1.36 -14.02
CA LEU A 225 4.03 -1.16 -12.65
C LEU A 225 5.06 -0.37 -11.83
N ARG A 226 6.36 -0.67 -12.01
CA ARG A 226 7.44 0.08 -11.35
C ARG A 226 7.49 1.54 -11.78
N ALA A 227 7.37 1.81 -13.09
CA ALA A 227 7.36 3.17 -13.61
C ALA A 227 6.17 3.98 -13.07
N TRP A 228 4.97 3.36 -13.09
CA TRP A 228 3.78 3.94 -12.51
C TRP A 228 3.94 4.27 -11.02
N LEU A 229 4.51 3.34 -10.23
CA LEU A 229 4.71 3.53 -8.81
C LEU A 229 5.58 4.77 -8.51
N GLY A 230 6.66 4.99 -9.25
CA GLY A 230 7.52 6.16 -9.08
C GLY A 230 6.73 7.47 -9.20
N ASN A 231 5.90 7.57 -10.23
CA ASN A 231 5.04 8.73 -10.48
C ASN A 231 3.91 8.85 -9.43
N PHE A 232 3.36 7.71 -8.99
CA PHE A 232 2.33 7.70 -7.96
C PHE A 232 2.87 8.20 -6.60
N LEU A 233 4.10 7.82 -6.23
CA LEU A 233 4.75 8.33 -5.03
C LEU A 233 5.01 9.84 -5.10
N ASP A 234 5.37 10.38 -6.29
CA ASP A 234 5.49 11.83 -6.50
C ASP A 234 4.15 12.53 -6.31
N LEU A 235 3.06 11.95 -6.83
CA LEU A 235 1.72 12.48 -6.64
C LEU A 235 1.33 12.51 -5.15
N VAL A 236 1.57 11.41 -4.43
CA VAL A 236 1.16 11.25 -3.02
C VAL A 236 1.96 12.15 -2.08
N PHE A 237 3.30 12.20 -2.23
CA PHE A 237 4.17 12.83 -1.24
C PHE A 237 4.73 14.19 -1.66
N GLU A 238 4.77 14.50 -2.95
CA GLU A 238 5.26 15.77 -3.47
C GLU A 238 4.15 16.65 -4.08
N GLY A 239 2.94 16.14 -4.20
CA GLY A 239 1.80 16.85 -4.80
C GLY A 239 1.97 17.13 -6.31
N LYS A 240 2.88 16.42 -6.99
CA LYS A 240 3.18 16.59 -8.41
C LYS A 240 2.32 15.65 -9.24
N ALA A 241 1.17 16.12 -9.73
CA ALA A 241 0.44 15.42 -10.77
C ALA A 241 1.27 15.40 -12.07
N GLN A 242 1.28 14.28 -12.78
CA GLN A 242 1.85 14.23 -14.13
C GLN A 242 1.02 15.14 -15.06
N ARG A 243 1.72 16.06 -15.73
CA ARG A 243 1.16 16.85 -16.83
C ARG A 243 1.18 16.06 -18.13
#